data_94e73c307454387231bf0667fc88c9e9
#
_entry.id   94e73c307454387231bf0667fc88c9e9
#
_cell.length_a   1.000
_cell.length_b   1.000
_cell.length_c   1.000
_cell.angle_alpha   90.00
_cell.angle_beta   90.00
_cell.angle_gamma   90.00
#
_symmetry.space_group_name_H-M   'P 1'
#
loop_
_entity.id
_entity.type
_entity.pdbx_description
1 polymer ?
#
loop_
_entity_poly.entity_id
_entity_poly.type
_entity_poly.pdbx_seq_one_letter_code
_entity_poly.pdbx_strand_id
1 'polypeptide(L)'
;DNAEFLAEAQQRELKCDSNAKSGGTKQQVGGKLIPKKLSSDGYICEPRLTDTYTSNGRKIEHSFQYTPTSVMKDYTTYSVLFGDRWEMPQGLNPCPNDRTLNFYYERWLNEIKNNSYMSSISVTKPSPKPREFENLDKNNEFLNKQLQHNGVLSYLYYSNGKIIYDGLAPQSRFDFKLDDNTELRSNSIGKSIVSYLIGNAICDGYIESVDETLESWPVVRNTLYSRLTLLEILNMRARDQHVVTESDGFIKTGRWFNPVSIKSAASNELKGTKPNKSKKYNYNGFATNVAMNFMMFKVGDDWDSFLNKVFQERIKIQNRFIFQKVIAVDKTDGTGWYSAYASRYDYLRIAVAMMEDWQNDTCVGKYLKEMNEKKMSVPKDEWAFDSNPKKARQVRGFSSHYGGQFYLNYKGMAKRNIIGMDGYGGQSILIDMDNSRVVVVNSASTNYDWYELVYQPIKTGELREQ
;
A
#
# COMPACT_ATOMS: atom_id res chain seq x y z
N ASP A 1 25.97 3.67 13.29
CA ASP A 1 26.22 4.82 12.50
C ASP A 1 25.10 5.18 11.53
N ASN A 2 23.85 4.79 11.92
CA ASN A 2 22.64 5.14 11.16
C ASN A 2 22.19 6.61 11.36
N ALA A 3 22.64 7.27 12.44
CA ALA A 3 22.34 8.67 12.70
C ALA A 3 23.08 9.61 11.74
N GLU A 4 24.29 9.26 11.34
CA GLU A 4 25.07 10.00 10.35
C GLU A 4 24.45 9.90 8.95
N PHE A 5 23.92 8.74 8.56
CA PHE A 5 23.25 8.55 7.26
C PHE A 5 21.97 9.37 7.14
N LEU A 6 21.18 9.46 8.22
CA LEU A 6 19.95 10.28 8.27
C LEU A 6 20.28 11.79 8.31
N ALA A 7 21.32 12.19 9.07
CA ALA A 7 21.77 13.57 9.13
C ALA A 7 22.37 14.02 7.79
N GLU A 8 23.09 13.13 7.10
CA GLU A 8 23.68 13.38 5.80
C GLU A 8 22.63 13.48 4.68
N ALA A 9 21.58 12.65 4.74
CA ALA A 9 20.44 12.74 3.83
C ALA A 9 19.68 14.05 4.02
N GLN A 10 19.48 14.51 5.26
CA GLN A 10 18.84 15.79 5.57
C GLN A 10 19.70 17.01 5.19
N GLN A 11 21.01 16.95 5.37
CA GLN A 11 21.91 18.04 4.94
C GLN A 11 22.00 18.19 3.43
N ARG A 12 21.83 17.11 2.68
CA ARG A 12 21.89 17.14 1.20
C ARG A 12 20.63 17.69 0.56
N GLU A 13 19.48 17.58 1.20
CA GLU A 13 18.24 18.23 0.76
C GLU A 13 18.30 19.78 0.89
N LEU A 14 19.15 20.30 1.78
CA LEU A 14 19.29 21.74 2.04
C LEU A 14 20.37 22.43 1.20
N LYS A 15 21.16 21.68 0.42
CA LYS A 15 22.19 22.23 -0.49
C LYS A 15 21.85 22.01 -1.95
N CYS A 16 20.71 22.50 -2.40
CA CYS A 16 20.49 22.77 -3.80
C CYS A 16 21.07 24.16 -4.13
N ASP A 17 22.32 24.21 -4.50
CA ASP A 17 22.96 25.43 -4.96
C ASP A 17 22.34 25.90 -6.27
N SER A 18 21.95 27.16 -6.27
CA SER A 18 21.28 27.92 -7.33
C SER A 18 22.17 28.28 -8.53
N ASN A 19 23.25 27.56 -8.81
CA ASN A 19 24.21 27.92 -9.85
C ASN A 19 24.60 26.76 -10.79
N ALA A 20 23.62 26.11 -11.40
CA ALA A 20 23.89 25.29 -12.58
C ALA A 20 23.16 25.90 -13.79
N LYS A 21 23.83 26.77 -14.51
CA LYS A 21 23.46 27.12 -15.88
C LYS A 21 23.67 25.90 -16.77
N SER A 22 22.65 25.10 -16.99
CA SER A 22 22.64 24.10 -18.05
C SER A 22 21.77 24.65 -19.21
N GLY A 23 22.40 24.97 -20.30
CA GLY A 23 21.76 25.17 -21.58
C GLY A 23 21.22 23.84 -22.10
N GLY A 24 20.02 23.47 -21.70
CA GLY A 24 19.28 22.32 -22.20
C GLY A 24 17.99 22.81 -22.81
N THR A 25 17.84 22.62 -24.12
CA THR A 25 16.66 22.90 -24.91
C THR A 25 15.41 22.34 -24.26
N LYS A 26 14.49 23.21 -23.83
CA LYS A 26 13.15 22.83 -23.37
C LYS A 26 12.38 22.22 -24.54
N GLN A 27 12.26 20.93 -24.59
CA GLN A 27 11.26 20.28 -25.43
C GLN A 27 9.90 20.43 -24.75
N GLN A 28 9.09 21.32 -25.32
CA GLN A 28 7.67 21.42 -25.00
C GLN A 28 6.98 20.18 -25.60
N VAL A 29 6.62 19.23 -24.77
CA VAL A 29 5.87 18.04 -25.20
C VAL A 29 4.39 18.37 -25.10
N GLY A 30 3.84 18.90 -26.18
CA GLY A 30 2.38 18.95 -26.37
C GLY A 30 1.84 17.53 -26.51
N GLY A 31 0.79 17.23 -25.78
CA GLY A 31 -0.03 16.01 -25.61
C GLY A 31 -0.07 14.90 -26.66
N LYS A 32 1.00 14.52 -27.28
CA LYS A 32 1.10 13.33 -28.11
C LYS A 32 1.55 12.14 -27.26
N LEU A 33 0.76 11.06 -27.30
CA LEU A 33 1.16 9.76 -26.83
C LEU A 33 2.51 9.37 -27.47
N ILE A 34 3.56 9.38 -26.69
CA ILE A 34 4.84 8.87 -27.14
C ILE A 34 4.75 7.35 -27.15
N PRO A 35 5.17 6.65 -28.23
CA PRO A 35 5.09 5.20 -28.30
C PRO A 35 5.85 4.55 -27.16
N LYS A 36 5.31 3.45 -26.64
CA LYS A 36 5.99 2.58 -25.69
C LYS A 36 7.37 2.19 -26.25
N LYS A 37 8.44 2.62 -25.61
CA LYS A 37 9.78 2.19 -25.96
C LYS A 37 10.17 1.08 -24.99
N LEU A 38 10.46 -0.11 -25.53
CA LEU A 38 11.21 -1.11 -24.78
C LEU A 38 12.59 -0.53 -24.45
N SER A 39 13.01 -0.62 -23.19
CA SER A 39 14.41 -0.42 -22.84
C SER A 39 15.25 -1.51 -23.54
N SER A 40 16.56 -1.29 -23.68
CA SER A 40 17.49 -2.30 -24.21
C SER A 40 17.40 -3.65 -23.50
N ASP A 41 16.84 -3.68 -22.29
CA ASP A 41 16.71 -4.83 -21.40
C ASP A 41 15.30 -5.45 -21.44
N GLY A 42 14.44 -5.05 -22.39
CA GLY A 42 13.10 -5.63 -22.57
C GLY A 42 11.98 -4.99 -21.72
N TYR A 43 12.28 -4.00 -20.88
CA TYR A 43 11.27 -3.30 -20.09
C TYR A 43 10.50 -2.27 -20.91
N ILE A 44 9.18 -2.21 -20.68
CA ILE A 44 8.35 -1.16 -21.24
C ILE A 44 8.49 0.09 -20.36
N CYS A 45 9.36 0.99 -20.77
CA CYS A 45 9.42 2.34 -20.26
C CYS A 45 8.36 3.19 -20.96
N GLU A 46 7.27 3.45 -20.29
CA GLU A 46 6.38 4.51 -20.76
C GLU A 46 6.86 5.86 -20.22
N PRO A 47 7.17 6.84 -21.07
CA PRO A 47 7.21 8.21 -20.64
C PRO A 47 5.81 8.56 -20.15
N ARG A 48 5.67 8.84 -18.87
CA ARG A 48 4.39 9.12 -18.26
C ARG A 48 3.92 10.50 -18.64
N LEU A 49 2.60 10.57 -18.83
CA LEU A 49 1.90 11.85 -18.96
C LEU A 49 2.14 12.67 -17.67
N THR A 50 2.30 13.97 -17.87
CA THR A 50 2.33 14.94 -16.77
C THR A 50 0.95 14.94 -16.12
N ASP A 51 0.83 14.43 -14.91
CA ASP A 51 -0.38 14.61 -14.13
C ASP A 51 -0.29 15.94 -13.41
N THR A 52 -1.31 16.74 -13.58
CA THR A 52 -1.48 18.00 -12.86
C THR A 52 -2.49 17.80 -11.76
N TYR A 53 -2.11 18.03 -10.53
CA TYR A 53 -3.04 18.08 -9.43
C TYR A 53 -2.93 19.41 -8.67
N THR A 54 -4.01 19.81 -8.01
CA THR A 54 -4.03 21.03 -7.21
C THR A 54 -3.93 20.65 -5.74
N SER A 55 -2.83 21.02 -5.11
CA SER A 55 -2.69 20.91 -3.66
C SER A 55 -2.65 22.31 -3.06
N ASN A 56 -3.51 22.57 -2.08
CA ASN A 56 -3.60 23.86 -1.40
C ASN A 56 -3.72 25.08 -2.34
N GLY A 57 -4.49 24.95 -3.43
CA GLY A 57 -4.68 26.00 -4.42
C GLY A 57 -3.48 26.24 -5.36
N ARG A 58 -2.43 25.44 -5.28
CA ARG A 58 -1.30 25.47 -6.20
C ARG A 58 -1.38 24.30 -7.18
N LYS A 59 -1.25 24.60 -8.46
CA LYS A 59 -1.12 23.61 -9.51
C LYS A 59 0.27 22.96 -9.41
N ILE A 60 0.31 21.66 -9.15
CA ILE A 60 1.54 20.88 -9.07
C ILE A 60 1.59 20.00 -10.31
N GLU A 61 2.61 20.18 -11.12
CA GLU A 61 2.89 19.31 -12.25
C GLU A 61 3.89 18.24 -11.83
N HIS A 62 3.45 17.00 -11.78
CA HIS A 62 4.36 15.87 -11.67
C HIS A 62 4.79 15.41 -13.03
N SER A 63 6.03 15.71 -13.36
CA SER A 63 6.72 15.06 -14.47
C SER A 63 7.16 13.68 -14.01
N PHE A 64 6.52 12.65 -14.55
CA PHE A 64 6.93 11.26 -14.34
C PHE A 64 8.11 10.85 -15.23
N GLN A 65 9.02 11.74 -15.47
CA GLN A 65 10.27 11.40 -16.12
C GLN A 65 11.18 10.74 -15.07
N TYR A 66 11.80 9.64 -15.45
CA TYR A 66 12.89 9.05 -14.69
C TYR A 66 14.12 9.99 -14.78
N THR A 67 14.06 11.12 -14.08
CA THR A 67 15.18 12.04 -14.03
C THR A 67 16.00 11.80 -12.78
N PRO A 68 17.32 11.75 -12.88
CA PRO A 68 18.16 11.67 -11.69
C PRO A 68 17.88 12.89 -10.80
N THR A 69 17.52 12.64 -9.55
CA THR A 69 17.30 13.69 -8.55
C THR A 69 18.56 13.98 -7.75
N SER A 70 19.46 12.99 -7.64
CA SER A 70 20.78 13.16 -7.05
C SER A 70 21.73 12.07 -7.55
N VAL A 71 23.02 12.36 -7.61
CA VAL A 71 24.05 11.40 -7.93
C VAL A 71 25.01 11.36 -6.75
N MET A 72 25.14 10.18 -6.12
CA MET A 72 26.12 9.87 -5.10
C MET A 72 27.26 9.06 -5.71
N LYS A 73 28.36 8.91 -4.98
CA LYS A 73 29.55 8.21 -5.48
C LYS A 73 29.22 6.85 -6.12
N ASP A 74 28.31 6.10 -5.53
CA ASP A 74 27.95 4.74 -5.96
C ASP A 74 26.47 4.58 -6.34
N TYR A 75 25.65 5.64 -6.16
CA TYR A 75 24.19 5.58 -6.36
C TYR A 75 23.67 6.80 -7.08
N THR A 76 22.66 6.58 -7.90
CA THR A 76 21.84 7.64 -8.49
C THR A 76 20.41 7.50 -7.98
N THR A 77 19.88 8.58 -7.42
CA THR A 77 18.49 8.62 -6.98
C THR A 77 17.63 9.13 -8.11
N TYR A 78 16.62 8.37 -8.46
CA TYR A 78 15.65 8.75 -9.48
C TYR A 78 14.30 9.03 -8.84
N SER A 79 13.64 10.11 -9.29
CA SER A 79 12.24 10.34 -8.93
C SER A 79 11.37 9.42 -9.77
N VAL A 80 10.65 8.54 -9.10
CA VAL A 80 9.73 7.60 -9.72
C VAL A 80 8.38 7.80 -9.08
N LEU A 81 7.33 8.04 -9.85
CA LEU A 81 5.94 8.07 -9.38
C LEU A 81 5.70 8.80 -8.04
N PHE A 82 4.92 9.85 -8.05
CA PHE A 82 4.47 10.58 -6.84
C PHE A 82 5.58 11.09 -5.90
N GLY A 83 6.75 11.42 -6.45
CA GLY A 83 7.87 11.93 -5.65
C GLY A 83 8.68 10.86 -4.93
N ASP A 84 8.40 9.60 -5.17
CA ASP A 84 9.21 8.52 -4.62
C ASP A 84 10.57 8.44 -5.29
N ARG A 85 11.57 8.21 -4.50
CA ARG A 85 12.96 8.18 -4.94
C ARG A 85 13.43 6.73 -5.01
N TRP A 86 13.85 6.34 -6.19
CA TRP A 86 14.57 5.09 -6.38
C TRP A 86 16.07 5.37 -6.28
N GLU A 87 16.71 4.81 -5.27
CA GLU A 87 18.16 4.78 -5.17
C GLU A 87 18.67 3.57 -5.95
N MET A 88 19.50 3.83 -6.93
CA MET A 88 20.05 2.79 -7.80
C MET A 88 21.56 2.94 -7.93
N PRO A 89 22.30 1.84 -8.07
CA PRO A 89 23.72 1.88 -8.43
C PRO A 89 23.95 2.74 -9.67
N GLN A 90 25.09 3.44 -9.71
CA GLN A 90 25.44 4.24 -10.89
C GLN A 90 25.51 3.36 -12.15
N GLY A 91 25.06 3.92 -13.27
CA GLY A 91 25.06 3.23 -14.56
C GLY A 91 23.88 2.31 -14.82
N LEU A 92 22.95 2.16 -13.87
CA LEU A 92 21.69 1.48 -14.17
C LEU A 92 20.74 2.40 -14.95
N ASN A 93 20.00 1.78 -15.86
CA ASN A 93 18.95 2.48 -16.58
C ASN A 93 17.87 2.96 -15.60
N PRO A 94 17.41 4.24 -15.67
CA PRO A 94 16.33 4.74 -14.83
C PRO A 94 14.98 4.06 -15.09
N CYS A 95 14.82 3.39 -16.22
CA CYS A 95 13.68 2.54 -16.44
C CYS A 95 13.77 1.28 -15.58
N PRO A 96 12.65 0.83 -14.97
CA PRO A 96 12.62 -0.47 -14.32
C PRO A 96 13.08 -1.57 -15.29
N ASN A 97 14.20 -2.15 -15.01
CA ASN A 97 14.74 -3.31 -15.69
C ASN A 97 15.08 -4.39 -14.66
N ASP A 98 15.55 -5.54 -15.07
CA ASP A 98 15.80 -6.64 -14.15
C ASP A 98 16.81 -6.28 -13.06
N ARG A 99 17.83 -5.50 -13.36
CA ARG A 99 18.79 -5.02 -12.36
C ARG A 99 18.14 -4.09 -11.33
N THR A 100 17.31 -3.16 -11.81
CA THR A 100 16.57 -2.24 -10.94
C THR A 100 15.59 -2.98 -10.06
N LEU A 101 14.88 -3.97 -10.60
CA LEU A 101 13.97 -4.80 -9.84
C LEU A 101 14.71 -5.65 -8.80
N ASN A 102 15.85 -6.24 -9.17
CA ASN A 102 16.69 -7.00 -8.25
C ASN A 102 17.15 -6.13 -7.08
N PHE A 103 17.63 -4.93 -7.33
CA PHE A 103 18.04 -3.99 -6.29
C PHE A 103 16.89 -3.70 -5.31
N TYR A 104 15.68 -3.47 -5.81
CA TYR A 104 14.52 -3.24 -4.96
C TYR A 104 14.07 -4.46 -4.21
N TYR A 105 14.06 -5.60 -4.86
CA TYR A 105 13.70 -6.86 -4.27
C TYR A 105 14.68 -7.25 -3.15
N GLU A 106 15.96 -7.14 -3.40
CA GLU A 106 17.00 -7.31 -2.38
C GLU A 106 16.82 -6.37 -1.19
N ARG A 107 16.56 -5.09 -1.46
CA ARG A 107 16.30 -4.10 -0.42
C ARG A 107 15.11 -4.51 0.46
N TRP A 108 14.02 -4.98 -0.12
CA TRP A 108 12.88 -5.45 0.63
C TRP A 108 13.20 -6.67 1.49
N LEU A 109 13.90 -7.65 0.94
CA LEU A 109 14.35 -8.82 1.70
C LEU A 109 15.24 -8.43 2.87
N ASN A 110 16.10 -7.44 2.68
CA ASN A 110 17.01 -6.96 3.70
C ASN A 110 16.35 -6.07 4.76
N GLU A 111 15.24 -5.41 4.47
CA GLU A 111 14.48 -4.63 5.46
C GLU A 111 14.05 -5.47 6.66
N ILE A 112 13.71 -6.74 6.46
CA ILE A 112 13.36 -7.68 7.53
C ILE A 112 14.60 -8.20 8.25
N LYS A 113 15.67 -8.51 7.49
CA LYS A 113 16.87 -9.19 8.02
C LYS A 113 17.78 -8.28 8.84
N ASN A 114 17.95 -7.03 8.42
CA ASN A 114 19.05 -6.18 8.88
C ASN A 114 18.67 -5.20 10.00
N ASN A 115 17.51 -5.37 10.67
CA ASN A 115 17.08 -4.46 11.73
C ASN A 115 17.31 -2.98 11.37
N SER A 116 16.94 -2.58 10.14
CA SER A 116 16.89 -1.17 9.80
C SER A 116 15.96 -0.45 10.80
N TYR A 117 15.67 0.83 10.62
CA TYR A 117 14.72 1.54 11.48
C TYR A 117 13.36 0.85 11.68
N MET A 118 13.10 -0.21 10.91
CA MET A 118 11.92 -1.08 11.00
C MET A 118 12.33 -2.50 11.34
N SER A 119 11.65 -3.10 12.31
CA SER A 119 11.76 -4.52 12.64
C SER A 119 10.38 -5.19 12.63
N SER A 120 10.34 -6.51 12.73
CA SER A 120 9.07 -7.21 12.95
C SER A 120 8.54 -6.96 14.36
N ILE A 121 7.23 -6.71 14.50
CA ILE A 121 6.58 -6.65 15.82
C ILE A 121 5.93 -7.97 16.19
N SER A 122 5.36 -8.59 15.19
CA SER A 122 4.60 -9.81 15.36
C SER A 122 4.83 -10.69 14.16
N VAL A 123 5.15 -11.93 14.43
CA VAL A 123 5.29 -12.97 13.43
C VAL A 123 4.25 -14.01 13.75
N THR A 124 3.21 -14.08 12.93
CA THR A 124 2.20 -15.12 13.08
C THR A 124 2.76 -16.46 12.62
N LYS A 125 2.39 -17.53 13.30
CA LYS A 125 2.76 -18.87 12.86
C LYS A 125 1.88 -19.32 11.68
N PRO A 126 2.40 -20.16 10.77
CA PRO A 126 1.59 -20.82 9.77
C PRO A 126 0.45 -21.62 10.40
N SER A 127 -0.66 -21.78 9.68
CA SER A 127 -1.73 -22.69 10.08
C SER A 127 -1.26 -24.14 10.02
N PRO A 128 -1.64 -24.98 10.97
CA PRO A 128 -1.39 -26.43 10.87
C PRO A 128 -2.17 -27.08 9.72
N LYS A 129 -3.20 -26.41 9.22
CA LYS A 129 -4.01 -26.80 8.06
C LYS A 129 -4.25 -25.59 7.18
N PRO A 130 -3.26 -25.19 6.37
CA PRO A 130 -3.42 -24.05 5.46
C PRO A 130 -4.59 -24.27 4.52
N ARG A 131 -5.20 -23.15 4.10
CA ARG A 131 -6.21 -23.20 3.02
C ARG A 131 -5.53 -23.59 1.73
N GLU A 132 -6.00 -24.64 1.12
CA GLU A 132 -5.58 -25.09 -0.20
C GLU A 132 -6.52 -24.53 -1.26
N PHE A 133 -6.00 -24.36 -2.46
CA PHE A 133 -6.75 -23.93 -3.63
C PHE A 133 -6.60 -24.95 -4.75
N GLU A 134 -7.71 -25.28 -5.40
CA GLU A 134 -7.62 -25.95 -6.69
C GLU A 134 -7.05 -24.98 -7.70
N ASN A 135 -5.98 -25.38 -8.38
CA ASN A 135 -5.29 -24.57 -9.38
C ASN A 135 -5.51 -25.17 -10.77
N LEU A 136 -6.13 -24.41 -11.67
CA LEU A 136 -6.34 -24.83 -13.06
C LEU A 136 -5.15 -24.54 -13.96
N ASP A 137 -4.25 -23.65 -13.51
CA ASP A 137 -3.00 -23.25 -14.18
C ASP A 137 -3.18 -23.04 -15.69
N LYS A 138 -4.12 -22.19 -16.06
CA LYS A 138 -4.37 -21.86 -17.44
C LYS A 138 -3.22 -21.02 -17.98
N ASN A 139 -2.60 -21.50 -19.05
CA ASN A 139 -1.60 -20.69 -19.75
C ASN A 139 -2.26 -19.45 -20.37
N ASN A 140 -1.61 -18.29 -20.22
CA ASN A 140 -2.08 -17.03 -20.80
C ASN A 140 -0.86 -16.21 -21.28
N GLU A 141 -0.75 -16.06 -22.59
CA GLU A 141 0.42 -15.41 -23.22
C GLU A 141 0.54 -13.94 -22.84
N PHE A 142 -0.57 -13.22 -22.77
CA PHE A 142 -0.56 -11.81 -22.36
C PHE A 142 -0.03 -11.65 -20.93
N LEU A 143 -0.53 -12.46 -19.97
CA LEU A 143 -0.08 -12.42 -18.59
C LEU A 143 1.39 -12.84 -18.44
N ASN A 144 1.81 -13.86 -19.19
CA ASN A 144 3.21 -14.29 -19.22
C ASN A 144 4.15 -13.16 -19.67
N LYS A 145 3.76 -12.39 -20.71
CA LYS A 145 4.50 -11.21 -21.16
C LYS A 145 4.58 -10.13 -20.08
N GLN A 146 3.48 -9.91 -19.34
CA GLN A 146 3.50 -8.96 -18.23
C GLN A 146 4.48 -9.36 -17.13
N LEU A 147 4.52 -10.65 -16.76
CA LEU A 147 5.46 -11.19 -15.78
C LEU A 147 6.91 -11.16 -16.25
N GLN A 148 7.15 -11.28 -17.57
CA GLN A 148 8.49 -11.26 -18.15
C GLN A 148 9.09 -9.86 -18.32
N HIS A 149 8.25 -8.83 -18.52
CA HIS A 149 8.73 -7.55 -19.05
C HIS A 149 8.43 -6.32 -18.21
N ASN A 150 7.74 -6.45 -17.07
CA ASN A 150 7.44 -5.31 -16.22
C ASN A 150 7.65 -5.59 -14.73
N GLY A 151 7.16 -4.70 -13.85
CA GLY A 151 7.40 -4.79 -12.41
C GLY A 151 6.58 -5.84 -11.67
N VAL A 152 5.71 -6.61 -12.35
CA VAL A 152 4.91 -7.64 -11.70
C VAL A 152 5.79 -8.79 -11.26
N LEU A 153 5.74 -9.09 -9.97
CA LEU A 153 6.45 -10.22 -9.36
C LEU A 153 5.57 -11.47 -9.33
N SER A 154 4.28 -11.28 -9.02
CA SER A 154 3.30 -12.35 -8.90
C SER A 154 1.93 -11.86 -9.33
N TYR A 155 1.18 -12.72 -9.98
CA TYR A 155 -0.20 -12.51 -10.35
C TYR A 155 -1.03 -13.75 -10.07
N LEU A 156 -2.13 -13.58 -9.32
CA LEU A 156 -3.10 -14.64 -9.05
C LEU A 156 -4.51 -14.14 -9.43
N TYR A 157 -5.21 -14.93 -10.23
CA TYR A 157 -6.64 -14.74 -10.48
C TYR A 157 -7.42 -15.93 -9.96
N TYR A 158 -8.29 -15.67 -8.99
CA TYR A 158 -9.18 -16.65 -8.36
C TYR A 158 -10.63 -16.36 -8.75
N SER A 159 -11.37 -17.41 -9.09
CA SER A 159 -12.79 -17.31 -9.40
C SER A 159 -13.53 -18.59 -9.00
N ASN A 160 -14.65 -18.44 -8.28
CA ASN A 160 -15.55 -19.54 -7.93
C ASN A 160 -14.85 -20.77 -7.32
N GLY A 161 -14.00 -20.57 -6.33
CA GLY A 161 -13.34 -21.65 -5.60
C GLY A 161 -12.00 -22.09 -6.16
N LYS A 162 -11.58 -21.61 -7.33
CA LYS A 162 -10.39 -22.08 -8.05
C LYS A 162 -9.46 -20.93 -8.44
N ILE A 163 -8.17 -21.19 -8.44
CA ILE A 163 -7.20 -20.33 -9.10
C ILE A 163 -7.28 -20.61 -10.60
N ILE A 164 -7.66 -19.60 -11.38
CA ILE A 164 -7.79 -19.67 -12.83
C ILE A 164 -6.46 -19.45 -13.53
N TYR A 165 -5.64 -18.55 -12.97
CA TYR A 165 -4.30 -18.27 -13.44
C TYR A 165 -3.38 -18.02 -12.24
N ASP A 166 -2.21 -18.63 -12.33
CA ASP A 166 -1.16 -18.62 -11.32
C ASP A 166 0.17 -18.27 -11.97
N GLY A 167 0.61 -17.04 -11.79
CA GLY A 167 1.82 -16.54 -12.44
C GLY A 167 2.84 -15.98 -11.45
N LEU A 168 4.07 -16.40 -11.62
CA LEU A 168 5.24 -15.87 -10.94
C LEU A 168 6.23 -15.37 -11.98
N ALA A 169 6.85 -14.21 -11.74
CA ALA A 169 7.87 -13.69 -12.63
C ALA A 169 9.04 -14.70 -12.75
N PRO A 170 9.62 -14.88 -13.95
CA PRO A 170 10.66 -15.88 -14.16
C PRO A 170 11.86 -15.66 -13.22
N GLN A 171 12.34 -16.73 -12.59
CA GLN A 171 13.50 -16.68 -11.67
C GLN A 171 14.76 -16.13 -12.36
N SER A 172 14.89 -16.32 -13.67
CA SER A 172 16.02 -15.80 -14.46
C SER A 172 16.16 -14.27 -14.44
N ARG A 173 15.11 -13.56 -14.02
CA ARG A 173 15.12 -12.09 -13.86
C ARG A 173 15.72 -11.63 -12.54
N PHE A 174 15.93 -12.52 -11.57
CA PHE A 174 16.28 -12.18 -10.19
C PHE A 174 17.52 -12.91 -9.72
N ASP A 175 18.42 -12.18 -9.08
CA ASP A 175 19.61 -12.72 -8.40
C ASP A 175 19.21 -13.42 -7.08
N PHE A 176 18.04 -13.07 -6.53
CA PHE A 176 17.50 -13.63 -5.31
C PHE A 176 16.33 -14.54 -5.62
N LYS A 177 16.14 -15.53 -4.77
CA LYS A 177 15.03 -16.48 -4.93
C LYS A 177 13.69 -15.76 -4.85
N LEU A 178 12.89 -15.93 -5.88
CA LEU A 178 11.48 -15.55 -5.92
C LEU A 178 10.65 -16.82 -6.09
N ASP A 179 9.91 -17.19 -5.07
CA ASP A 179 9.04 -18.37 -5.07
C ASP A 179 7.75 -18.11 -4.29
N ASP A 180 6.92 -19.15 -4.16
CA ASP A 180 5.63 -19.07 -3.48
C ASP A 180 5.72 -18.73 -1.99
N ASN A 181 6.87 -18.96 -1.37
CA ASN A 181 7.13 -18.67 0.04
C ASN A 181 7.77 -17.31 0.26
N THR A 182 8.12 -16.60 -0.81
CA THR A 182 8.76 -15.29 -0.72
C THR A 182 7.85 -14.30 -0.02
N GLU A 183 8.39 -13.65 1.00
CA GLU A 183 7.71 -12.62 1.77
C GLU A 183 7.70 -11.29 1.01
N LEU A 184 6.58 -11.01 0.35
CA LEU A 184 6.37 -9.81 -0.45
C LEU A 184 5.76 -8.70 0.39
N ARG A 185 6.20 -7.47 0.18
CA ARG A 185 5.76 -6.32 0.95
C ARG A 185 4.34 -5.88 0.59
N SER A 186 3.52 -5.64 1.60
CA SER A 186 2.13 -5.19 1.43
C SER A 186 2.02 -3.74 0.99
N ASN A 187 2.98 -2.90 1.40
CA ASN A 187 2.81 -1.45 1.37
C ASN A 187 1.44 -1.05 1.93
N SER A 188 0.68 -0.18 1.25
CA SER A 188 -0.61 0.31 1.76
C SER A 188 -1.75 -0.73 1.76
N ILE A 189 -1.61 -1.89 1.14
CA ILE A 189 -2.52 -3.03 1.35
C ILE A 189 -2.59 -3.38 2.84
N GLY A 190 -1.49 -3.23 3.57
CA GLY A 190 -1.46 -3.43 5.02
C GLY A 190 -2.46 -2.59 5.79
N LYS A 191 -2.85 -1.40 5.28
CA LYS A 191 -3.90 -0.57 5.88
C LYS A 191 -5.24 -1.31 5.92
N SER A 192 -5.59 -1.93 4.80
CA SER A 192 -6.83 -2.71 4.68
C SER A 192 -6.80 -3.98 5.53
N ILE A 193 -5.62 -4.61 5.66
CA ILE A 193 -5.43 -5.77 6.55
C ILE A 193 -5.62 -5.35 8.02
N VAL A 194 -5.09 -4.20 8.43
CA VAL A 194 -5.34 -3.63 9.77
C VAL A 194 -6.83 -3.41 10.00
N SER A 195 -7.56 -2.89 9.01
CA SER A 195 -9.02 -2.73 9.12
C SER A 195 -9.73 -4.08 9.30
N TYR A 196 -9.34 -5.10 8.55
CA TYR A 196 -9.91 -6.44 8.70
C TYR A 196 -9.63 -7.02 10.10
N LEU A 197 -8.44 -6.81 10.65
CA LEU A 197 -8.12 -7.18 12.04
C LEU A 197 -8.97 -6.41 13.04
N ILE A 198 -9.23 -5.13 12.83
CA ILE A 198 -10.13 -4.34 13.69
C ILE A 198 -11.54 -4.93 13.68
N GLY A 199 -12.06 -5.35 12.51
CA GLY A 199 -13.31 -6.07 12.43
C GLY A 199 -13.31 -7.37 13.25
N ASN A 200 -12.20 -8.13 13.22
CA ASN A 200 -12.02 -9.30 14.07
C ASN A 200 -11.96 -8.95 15.56
N ALA A 201 -11.28 -7.86 15.93
CA ALA A 201 -11.18 -7.40 17.33
C ALA A 201 -12.54 -6.95 17.88
N ILE A 202 -13.38 -6.34 17.05
CA ILE A 202 -14.77 -6.02 17.39
C ILE A 202 -15.56 -7.31 17.61
N CYS A 203 -15.45 -8.28 16.70
CA CYS A 203 -16.18 -9.54 16.81
C CYS A 203 -15.75 -10.40 17.99
N ASP A 204 -14.50 -10.27 18.41
CA ASP A 204 -13.97 -10.97 19.58
C ASP A 204 -14.19 -10.17 20.90
N GLY A 205 -14.82 -8.99 20.83
CA GLY A 205 -15.23 -8.19 22.00
C GLY A 205 -14.12 -7.33 22.61
N TYR A 206 -12.96 -7.19 21.96
CA TYR A 206 -11.88 -6.31 22.42
C TYR A 206 -12.19 -4.83 22.16
N ILE A 207 -12.89 -4.53 21.08
CA ILE A 207 -13.35 -3.20 20.69
C ILE A 207 -14.86 -3.24 20.63
N GLU A 208 -15.54 -2.23 21.18
CA GLU A 208 -16.99 -2.20 21.25
C GLU A 208 -17.64 -2.05 19.87
N SER A 209 -17.17 -1.08 19.08
CA SER A 209 -17.67 -0.82 17.73
C SER A 209 -16.73 0.14 16.99
N VAL A 210 -17.01 0.41 15.73
CA VAL A 210 -16.30 1.45 14.96
C VAL A 210 -16.57 2.87 15.43
N ASP A 211 -17.64 3.06 16.21
CA ASP A 211 -18.02 4.36 16.78
C ASP A 211 -17.34 4.60 18.14
N GLU A 212 -16.57 3.62 18.66
CA GLU A 212 -15.75 3.79 19.87
C GLU A 212 -14.72 4.89 19.65
N THR A 213 -14.59 5.80 20.64
CA THR A 213 -13.55 6.84 20.63
C THR A 213 -12.26 6.33 21.25
N LEU A 214 -11.13 6.99 20.93
CA LEU A 214 -9.84 6.59 21.45
C LEU A 214 -9.54 7.14 22.85
N GLU A 215 -10.52 7.68 23.57
CA GLU A 215 -10.35 8.31 24.90
C GLU A 215 -9.79 7.34 25.95
N SER A 216 -10.12 6.06 25.83
CA SER A 216 -9.61 5.00 26.73
C SER A 216 -8.11 4.77 26.60
N TRP A 217 -7.48 5.18 25.49
CA TRP A 217 -6.06 5.00 25.25
C TRP A 217 -5.22 6.17 25.76
N PRO A 218 -4.44 6.01 26.85
CA PRO A 218 -3.72 7.11 27.51
C PRO A 218 -2.74 7.84 26.59
N VAL A 219 -2.13 7.13 25.63
CA VAL A 219 -1.12 7.68 24.72
C VAL A 219 -1.64 8.88 23.92
N VAL A 220 -2.89 8.85 23.46
CA VAL A 220 -3.47 9.91 22.62
C VAL A 220 -4.35 10.90 23.37
N ARG A 221 -4.48 10.77 24.70
CA ARG A 221 -5.45 11.52 25.52
C ARG A 221 -5.39 13.05 25.32
N ASN A 222 -4.22 13.62 25.11
CA ASN A 222 -4.03 15.06 24.91
C ASN A 222 -3.68 15.41 23.45
N THR A 223 -4.32 14.73 22.52
CA THR A 223 -4.13 14.95 21.09
C THR A 223 -5.47 15.04 20.36
N LEU A 224 -5.42 15.44 19.10
CA LEU A 224 -6.61 15.48 18.24
C LEU A 224 -7.28 14.11 18.07
N TYR A 225 -6.55 13.00 18.23
CA TYR A 225 -7.08 11.65 18.02
C TYR A 225 -7.94 11.14 19.16
N SER A 226 -7.78 11.65 20.38
CA SER A 226 -8.50 11.16 21.57
C SER A 226 -10.02 11.08 21.39
N ARG A 227 -10.61 12.12 20.81
CA ARG A 227 -12.09 12.24 20.67
C ARG A 227 -12.61 11.81 19.29
N LEU A 228 -11.74 11.26 18.45
CA LEU A 228 -12.18 10.72 17.16
C LEU A 228 -12.72 9.32 17.36
N THR A 229 -13.73 8.98 16.58
CA THR A 229 -14.17 7.60 16.48
C THR A 229 -13.19 6.79 15.63
N LEU A 230 -13.14 5.50 15.88
CA LEU A 230 -12.34 4.59 15.07
C LEU A 230 -12.74 4.67 13.58
N LEU A 231 -14.05 4.83 13.30
CA LEU A 231 -14.56 5.03 11.94
C LEU A 231 -14.00 6.29 11.28
N GLU A 232 -13.92 7.43 12.00
CA GLU A 232 -13.35 8.66 11.43
C GLU A 232 -11.87 8.44 11.01
N ILE A 233 -11.12 7.68 11.79
CA ILE A 233 -9.72 7.35 11.51
C ILE A 233 -9.63 6.38 10.32
N LEU A 234 -10.42 5.30 10.33
CA LEU A 234 -10.43 4.29 9.25
C LEU A 234 -10.88 4.88 7.92
N ASN A 235 -11.76 5.89 7.94
CA ASN A 235 -12.21 6.59 6.73
C ASN A 235 -11.28 7.73 6.30
N MET A 236 -10.05 7.82 6.84
CA MET A 236 -9.12 8.91 6.54
C MET A 236 -9.73 10.30 6.75
N ARG A 237 -10.57 10.43 7.79
CA ARG A 237 -11.23 11.68 8.22
C ARG A 237 -10.83 12.08 9.63
N ALA A 238 -9.60 11.81 9.99
CA ALA A 238 -9.05 12.16 11.30
C ALA A 238 -8.98 13.67 11.54
N ARG A 239 -9.33 14.49 10.54
CA ARG A 239 -9.29 15.96 10.67
C ARG A 239 -7.92 16.48 11.10
N ASP A 240 -6.87 15.78 10.68
CA ASP A 240 -5.47 15.96 11.06
C ASP A 240 -4.63 16.71 10.01
N GLN A 241 -5.23 17.08 8.87
CA GLN A 241 -4.55 17.70 7.72
C GLN A 241 -3.80 19.02 8.03
N HIS A 242 -4.02 19.61 9.19
CA HIS A 242 -3.29 20.79 9.66
C HIS A 242 -2.06 20.44 10.52
N VAL A 243 -1.83 19.16 10.78
CA VAL A 243 -0.71 18.63 11.57
C VAL A 243 0.03 17.55 10.80
N VAL A 244 -0.70 16.65 10.12
CA VAL A 244 -0.15 15.52 9.36
C VAL A 244 -0.44 15.72 7.88
N THR A 245 0.59 15.59 7.05
CA THR A 245 0.47 15.66 5.58
C THR A 245 0.11 14.28 5.01
N GLU A 246 -0.41 14.25 3.78
CA GLU A 246 -0.59 13.02 3.01
C GLU A 246 0.73 12.27 2.78
N SER A 247 1.83 13.00 2.69
CA SER A 247 3.17 12.42 2.57
C SER A 247 3.75 11.92 3.89
N ASP A 248 2.90 11.82 4.93
CA ASP A 248 3.28 11.29 6.25
C ASP A 248 4.32 12.15 7.00
N GLY A 249 4.22 13.45 6.85
CA GLY A 249 5.07 14.41 7.57
C GLY A 249 4.29 15.26 8.58
N PHE A 250 4.97 15.78 9.60
CA PHE A 250 4.40 16.74 10.54
C PHE A 250 4.62 18.18 10.08
N ILE A 251 3.55 18.91 9.81
CA ILE A 251 3.61 20.27 9.21
C ILE A 251 4.44 21.24 10.01
N LYS A 252 4.31 21.27 11.35
CA LYS A 252 5.00 22.23 12.21
C LYS A 252 6.50 22.03 12.28
N THR A 253 6.96 20.78 12.21
CA THR A 253 8.36 20.43 12.43
C THR A 253 9.08 20.06 11.16
N GLY A 254 8.35 19.89 10.05
CA GLY A 254 8.90 19.33 8.81
C GLY A 254 9.40 17.89 8.96
N ARG A 255 9.17 17.27 10.12
CA ARG A 255 9.64 15.92 10.42
C ARG A 255 8.71 14.88 9.83
N TRP A 256 9.26 13.92 9.13
CA TRP A 256 8.54 12.72 8.72
C TRP A 256 8.21 11.89 9.96
N PHE A 257 6.99 11.36 10.07
CA PHE A 257 6.61 10.56 11.23
C PHE A 257 7.30 9.18 11.27
N ASN A 258 7.86 8.75 10.17
CA ASN A 258 8.63 7.52 10.07
C ASN A 258 10.13 7.80 10.30
N PRO A 259 10.79 7.22 11.29
CA PRO A 259 10.32 6.20 12.23
C PRO A 259 9.94 6.79 13.61
N VAL A 260 8.74 7.28 13.76
CA VAL A 260 8.26 7.88 15.01
C VAL A 260 7.18 7.03 15.64
N SER A 261 7.32 6.64 16.91
CA SER A 261 6.24 5.97 17.64
C SER A 261 5.06 6.90 17.88
N ILE A 262 3.85 6.35 18.00
CA ILE A 262 2.65 7.14 18.30
C ILE A 262 2.84 7.91 19.62
N LYS A 263 3.47 7.30 20.62
CA LYS A 263 3.76 7.96 21.91
C LYS A 263 4.69 9.17 21.75
N SER A 264 5.76 9.04 20.97
CA SER A 264 6.66 10.15 20.69
C SER A 264 5.94 11.29 19.94
N ALA A 265 5.15 10.96 18.90
CA ALA A 265 4.37 11.94 18.17
C ALA A 265 3.32 12.63 19.07
N ALA A 266 2.62 11.86 19.90
CA ALA A 266 1.60 12.39 20.83
C ALA A 266 2.20 13.34 21.87
N SER A 267 3.42 13.06 22.33
CA SER A 267 4.10 13.88 23.33
C SER A 267 4.70 15.18 22.75
N ASN A 268 5.01 15.19 21.46
CA ASN A 268 5.71 16.29 20.78
C ASN A 268 4.79 17.03 19.80
N GLU A 269 4.59 16.47 18.60
CA GLU A 269 3.94 17.17 17.48
C GLU A 269 2.45 17.33 17.68
N LEU A 270 1.81 16.35 18.32
CA LEU A 270 0.35 16.29 18.48
C LEU A 270 -0.14 16.82 19.83
N LYS A 271 0.78 17.10 20.77
CA LYS A 271 0.42 17.57 22.12
C LYS A 271 -0.45 18.82 22.07
N GLY A 272 -1.60 18.78 22.72
CA GLY A 272 -2.57 19.87 22.80
C GLY A 272 -3.31 20.19 21.49
N THR A 273 -3.10 19.41 20.44
CA THR A 273 -3.82 19.60 19.17
C THR A 273 -5.29 19.21 19.29
N LYS A 274 -6.12 19.82 18.43
CA LYS A 274 -7.56 19.52 18.32
C LYS A 274 -7.89 19.16 16.88
N PRO A 275 -8.93 18.34 16.65
CA PRO A 275 -9.36 18.03 15.31
C PRO A 275 -9.75 19.29 14.54
N ASN A 276 -9.39 19.39 13.26
CA ASN A 276 -9.82 20.49 12.41
C ASN A 276 -11.35 20.50 12.28
N LYS A 277 -11.96 21.68 12.09
CA LYS A 277 -13.41 21.80 11.83
C LYS A 277 -13.80 21.15 10.50
N SER A 278 -12.93 21.18 9.52
CA SER A 278 -13.14 20.54 8.20
C SER A 278 -12.97 19.03 8.30
N LYS A 279 -14.01 18.30 7.89
CA LYS A 279 -14.00 16.82 7.80
C LYS A 279 -13.47 16.34 6.43
N LYS A 280 -12.44 16.99 5.88
CA LYS A 280 -11.85 16.59 4.62
C LYS A 280 -11.16 15.23 4.74
N TYR A 281 -11.19 14.50 3.66
CA TYR A 281 -10.37 13.32 3.46
C TYR A 281 -8.87 13.71 3.50
N ASN A 282 -8.09 12.98 4.25
CA ASN A 282 -6.64 13.16 4.34
C ASN A 282 -5.98 11.79 4.43
N TYR A 283 -5.64 11.23 3.26
CA TYR A 283 -4.99 9.92 3.19
C TYR A 283 -3.59 10.02 3.76
N ASN A 284 -3.35 9.33 4.87
CA ASN A 284 -2.02 9.23 5.48
C ASN A 284 -1.83 7.89 6.21
N GLY A 285 -0.59 7.44 6.34
CA GLY A 285 -0.26 6.20 7.03
C GLY A 285 -0.27 6.34 8.54
N PHE A 286 -0.08 7.56 9.05
CA PHE A 286 -0.06 7.80 10.48
C PHE A 286 -1.40 7.52 11.14
N ALA A 287 -2.52 7.92 10.51
CA ALA A 287 -3.86 7.60 10.99
C ALA A 287 -4.08 6.08 11.10
N THR A 288 -3.62 5.31 10.12
CA THR A 288 -3.70 3.84 10.20
C THR A 288 -2.87 3.26 11.34
N ASN A 289 -1.67 3.81 11.56
CA ASN A 289 -0.84 3.38 12.69
C ASN A 289 -1.49 3.72 14.03
N VAL A 290 -2.19 4.84 14.13
CA VAL A 290 -3.00 5.17 15.31
C VAL A 290 -4.09 4.11 15.54
N ALA A 291 -4.85 3.76 14.50
CA ALA A 291 -5.90 2.73 14.60
C ALA A 291 -5.31 1.35 14.97
N MET A 292 -4.19 0.96 14.35
CA MET A 292 -3.51 -0.30 14.65
C MET A 292 -3.06 -0.37 16.10
N ASN A 293 -2.40 0.67 16.58
CA ASN A 293 -1.87 0.68 17.95
C ASN A 293 -2.97 0.83 19.01
N PHE A 294 -4.10 1.48 18.66
CA PHE A 294 -5.30 1.44 19.49
C PHE A 294 -5.86 0.02 19.62
N MET A 295 -5.97 -0.70 18.51
CA MET A 295 -6.36 -2.10 18.53
C MET A 295 -5.40 -2.94 19.38
N MET A 296 -4.08 -2.76 19.22
CA MET A 296 -3.07 -3.44 20.05
C MET A 296 -3.26 -3.13 21.54
N PHE A 297 -3.56 -1.89 21.89
CA PHE A 297 -3.85 -1.48 23.27
C PHE A 297 -5.11 -2.17 23.81
N LYS A 298 -6.17 -2.27 23.01
CA LYS A 298 -7.43 -2.90 23.40
C LYS A 298 -7.31 -4.41 23.56
N VAL A 299 -6.56 -5.04 22.69
CA VAL A 299 -6.29 -6.50 22.76
C VAL A 299 -5.30 -6.83 23.89
N GLY A 300 -4.36 -5.93 24.19
CA GLY A 300 -3.42 -6.06 25.29
C GLY A 300 -2.54 -7.31 25.21
N ASP A 301 -2.46 -8.04 26.31
CA ASP A 301 -1.60 -9.24 26.44
C ASP A 301 -2.03 -10.39 25.51
N ASP A 302 -3.26 -10.38 25.03
CA ASP A 302 -3.79 -11.38 24.09
C ASP A 302 -3.34 -11.17 22.65
N TRP A 303 -2.53 -10.16 22.36
CA TRP A 303 -2.18 -9.74 20.99
C TRP A 303 -1.68 -10.89 20.11
N ASP A 304 -0.74 -11.67 20.59
CA ASP A 304 -0.19 -12.78 19.81
C ASP A 304 -1.19 -13.91 19.62
N SER A 305 -2.00 -14.23 20.63
CA SER A 305 -3.06 -15.23 20.53
C SER A 305 -4.18 -14.78 19.60
N PHE A 306 -4.56 -13.50 19.65
CA PHE A 306 -5.51 -12.87 18.74
C PHE A 306 -5.04 -12.95 17.28
N LEU A 307 -3.79 -12.54 17.00
CA LEU A 307 -3.24 -12.65 15.66
C LEU A 307 -3.21 -14.09 15.15
N ASN A 308 -2.78 -15.03 15.98
CA ASN A 308 -2.75 -16.46 15.62
C ASN A 308 -4.17 -16.97 15.34
N LYS A 309 -5.17 -16.63 16.15
CA LYS A 309 -6.57 -16.98 15.91
C LYS A 309 -7.05 -16.49 14.55
N VAL A 310 -6.75 -15.22 14.18
CA VAL A 310 -7.16 -14.68 12.90
C VAL A 310 -6.41 -15.35 11.75
N PHE A 311 -5.10 -15.40 11.81
CA PHE A 311 -4.29 -15.85 10.66
C PHE A 311 -4.21 -17.38 10.54
N GLN A 312 -4.15 -18.13 11.65
CA GLN A 312 -4.07 -19.58 11.59
C GLN A 312 -5.42 -20.26 11.45
N GLU A 313 -6.44 -19.80 12.17
CA GLU A 313 -7.71 -20.50 12.26
C GLU A 313 -8.73 -19.99 11.24
N ARG A 314 -8.84 -18.65 11.08
CA ARG A 314 -9.84 -18.04 10.17
C ARG A 314 -9.30 -17.94 8.75
N ILE A 315 -8.16 -17.28 8.54
CA ILE A 315 -7.56 -17.09 7.20
C ILE A 315 -6.88 -18.37 6.73
N LYS A 316 -6.24 -19.12 7.63
CA LYS A 316 -5.49 -20.34 7.38
C LYS A 316 -4.29 -20.11 6.47
N ILE A 317 -3.40 -19.17 6.87
CA ILE A 317 -2.17 -18.86 6.13
C ILE A 317 -1.22 -20.07 6.07
N GLN A 318 -0.46 -20.19 5.01
CA GLN A 318 0.55 -21.25 4.81
C GLN A 318 1.93 -20.83 5.32
N ASN A 319 2.28 -19.58 5.18
CA ASN A 319 3.54 -19.03 5.63
C ASN A 319 3.30 -18.05 6.77
N ARG A 320 4.36 -17.58 7.40
CA ARG A 320 4.22 -16.54 8.42
C ARG A 320 3.74 -15.22 7.82
N PHE A 321 2.97 -14.46 8.58
CA PHE A 321 2.64 -13.09 8.28
C PHE A 321 3.39 -12.17 9.25
N ILE A 322 4.04 -11.12 8.74
CA ILE A 322 4.92 -10.27 9.52
C ILE A 322 4.42 -8.83 9.45
N PHE A 323 4.05 -8.24 10.60
CA PHE A 323 3.89 -6.80 10.71
C PHE A 323 5.22 -6.12 11.03
N GLN A 324 5.42 -4.94 10.47
CA GLN A 324 6.57 -4.10 10.78
C GLN A 324 6.40 -3.38 12.12
N LYS A 325 7.51 -2.98 12.71
CA LYS A 325 7.57 -2.21 13.93
C LYS A 325 8.58 -1.10 13.78
N VAL A 326 8.22 0.09 14.24
CA VAL A 326 9.17 1.18 14.39
C VAL A 326 10.13 0.84 15.53
N ILE A 327 11.43 0.90 15.26
CA ILE A 327 12.45 0.83 16.30
C ILE A 327 12.47 2.19 17.00
N ALA A 328 11.70 2.31 18.07
CA ALA A 328 11.73 3.50 18.91
C ALA A 328 12.78 3.36 20.00
N VAL A 329 13.36 4.48 20.42
CA VAL A 329 14.31 4.54 21.53
C VAL A 329 13.65 4.08 22.82
N ASP A 330 12.36 4.38 23.02
CA ASP A 330 11.54 3.79 24.05
C ASP A 330 10.74 2.60 23.47
N LYS A 331 10.89 1.43 24.07
CA LYS A 331 10.20 0.21 23.66
C LYS A 331 8.71 0.20 24.04
N THR A 332 8.14 1.35 24.40
CA THR A 332 6.77 1.46 24.88
C THR A 332 5.80 1.83 23.76
N ASP A 333 4.53 1.72 24.04
CA ASP A 333 3.31 1.93 23.29
C ASP A 333 3.36 2.69 21.96
N GLY A 334 2.78 2.11 20.92
CA GLY A 334 2.54 2.82 19.68
C GLY A 334 3.67 2.67 18.66
N THR A 335 4.33 1.52 18.61
CA THR A 335 5.38 1.21 17.65
C THR A 335 4.93 0.32 16.50
N GLY A 336 3.69 -0.16 16.51
CA GLY A 336 3.13 -0.96 15.43
C GLY A 336 2.98 -0.17 14.13
N TRP A 337 3.31 -0.80 13.02
CA TRP A 337 3.26 -0.23 11.68
C TRP A 337 2.38 -1.08 10.77
N TYR A 338 1.50 -0.46 10.02
CA TYR A 338 0.54 -1.16 9.16
C TYR A 338 1.19 -1.96 8.02
N SER A 339 2.38 -1.59 7.57
CA SER A 339 3.05 -2.31 6.50
C SER A 339 3.48 -3.70 6.98
N ALA A 340 3.28 -4.67 6.11
CA ALA A 340 3.46 -6.07 6.45
C ALA A 340 4.12 -6.84 5.30
N TYR A 341 4.49 -8.09 5.58
CA TYR A 341 5.02 -9.04 4.61
C TYR A 341 4.25 -10.34 4.68
N ALA A 342 3.92 -10.88 3.54
CA ALA A 342 3.26 -12.17 3.38
C ALA A 342 3.65 -12.82 2.06
N SER A 343 3.41 -14.12 1.93
CA SER A 343 3.55 -14.80 0.64
C SER A 343 2.40 -14.43 -0.30
N ARG A 344 2.62 -14.62 -1.60
CA ARG A 344 1.62 -14.34 -2.64
C ARG A 344 0.29 -15.07 -2.38
N TYR A 345 0.36 -16.32 -2.01
CA TYR A 345 -0.83 -17.11 -1.68
C TYR A 345 -1.48 -16.68 -0.36
N ASP A 346 -0.72 -16.17 0.59
CA ASP A 346 -1.31 -15.70 1.84
C ASP A 346 -2.06 -14.38 1.65
N TYR A 347 -1.64 -13.53 0.73
CA TYR A 347 -2.48 -12.41 0.29
C TYR A 347 -3.79 -12.87 -0.34
N LEU A 348 -3.76 -13.94 -1.15
CA LEU A 348 -4.99 -14.53 -1.70
C LEU A 348 -5.86 -15.13 -0.59
N ARG A 349 -5.27 -15.84 0.40
CA ARG A 349 -6.02 -16.39 1.55
C ARG A 349 -6.73 -15.32 2.35
N ILE A 350 -6.06 -14.18 2.59
CA ILE A 350 -6.66 -13.02 3.27
C ILE A 350 -7.85 -12.49 2.45
N ALA A 351 -7.68 -12.30 1.15
CA ALA A 351 -8.74 -11.79 0.28
C ALA A 351 -9.93 -12.74 0.19
N VAL A 352 -9.69 -14.04 0.08
CA VAL A 352 -10.75 -15.06 0.05
C VAL A 352 -11.47 -15.15 1.40
N ALA A 353 -10.75 -15.04 2.52
CA ALA A 353 -11.37 -14.99 3.85
C ALA A 353 -12.32 -13.78 3.99
N MET A 354 -11.89 -12.58 3.55
CA MET A 354 -12.77 -11.40 3.52
C MET A 354 -14.01 -11.62 2.66
N MET A 355 -13.86 -12.25 1.49
CA MET A 355 -14.96 -12.56 0.59
C MET A 355 -15.96 -13.54 1.22
N GLU A 356 -15.47 -14.62 1.83
CA GLU A 356 -16.31 -15.61 2.51
C GLU A 356 -17.01 -15.02 3.74
N ASP A 357 -16.34 -14.19 4.52
CA ASP A 357 -16.96 -13.47 5.64
C ASP A 357 -18.14 -12.62 5.15
N TRP A 358 -17.93 -11.88 4.06
CA TRP A 358 -18.97 -11.06 3.45
C TRP A 358 -20.16 -11.92 2.98
N GLN A 359 -19.88 -12.99 2.23
CA GLN A 359 -20.90 -13.84 1.63
C GLN A 359 -21.71 -14.65 2.66
N ASN A 360 -21.04 -15.10 3.73
CA ASN A 360 -21.66 -15.88 4.80
C ASN A 360 -22.25 -15.03 5.92
N ASP A 361 -22.24 -13.70 5.78
CA ASP A 361 -22.79 -12.75 6.78
C ASP A 361 -22.24 -12.98 8.19
N THR A 362 -20.96 -13.38 8.29
CA THR A 362 -20.29 -13.54 9.59
C THR A 362 -20.26 -12.21 10.33
N CYS A 363 -19.86 -12.21 11.61
CA CYS A 363 -19.66 -10.97 12.34
C CYS A 363 -18.68 -10.03 11.62
N VAL A 364 -17.54 -10.55 11.12
CA VAL A 364 -16.56 -9.77 10.35
C VAL A 364 -17.14 -9.35 8.98
N GLY A 365 -17.96 -10.21 8.37
CA GLY A 365 -18.69 -9.88 7.15
C GLY A 365 -19.64 -8.70 7.34
N LYS A 366 -20.37 -8.62 8.47
CA LYS A 366 -21.20 -7.48 8.84
C LYS A 366 -20.37 -6.21 9.02
N TYR A 367 -19.20 -6.31 9.66
CA TYR A 367 -18.26 -5.20 9.73
C TYR A 367 -17.84 -4.70 8.34
N LEU A 368 -17.47 -5.60 7.42
CA LEU A 368 -17.08 -5.21 6.06
C LEU A 368 -18.24 -4.52 5.31
N LYS A 369 -19.48 -5.00 5.49
CA LYS A 369 -20.70 -4.38 4.94
C LYS A 369 -20.92 -2.99 5.54
N GLU A 370 -20.76 -2.83 6.85
CA GLU A 370 -20.84 -1.54 7.52
C GLU A 370 -19.80 -0.55 6.97
N MET A 371 -18.56 -0.98 6.73
CA MET A 371 -17.53 -0.13 6.10
C MET A 371 -17.92 0.29 4.69
N ASN A 372 -18.55 -0.61 3.93
CA ASN A 372 -19.08 -0.27 2.61
C ASN A 372 -20.30 0.68 2.67
N GLU A 373 -21.13 0.59 3.67
CA GLU A 373 -22.28 1.50 3.88
C GLU A 373 -21.82 2.89 4.34
N LYS A 374 -20.92 2.93 5.33
CA LYS A 374 -20.37 4.16 5.93
C LYS A 374 -19.22 4.78 5.11
N LYS A 375 -19.03 4.34 3.84
CA LYS A 375 -18.04 4.91 2.93
C LYS A 375 -18.30 6.37 2.62
N MET A 376 -17.26 7.07 2.23
CA MET A 376 -17.31 8.46 1.83
C MET A 376 -16.78 8.66 0.42
N SER A 377 -17.28 9.70 -0.27
CA SER A 377 -16.70 10.11 -1.54
C SER A 377 -15.29 10.64 -1.35
N VAL A 378 -14.39 10.21 -2.21
CA VAL A 378 -13.03 10.77 -2.29
C VAL A 378 -13.08 12.01 -3.18
N PRO A 379 -12.48 13.14 -2.78
CA PRO A 379 -12.40 14.32 -3.62
C PRO A 379 -11.74 14.01 -4.96
N LYS A 380 -12.35 14.49 -6.06
CA LYS A 380 -11.84 14.25 -7.41
C LYS A 380 -10.43 14.82 -7.64
N ASP A 381 -10.07 15.83 -6.87
CA ASP A 381 -8.81 16.56 -7.01
C ASP A 381 -7.63 15.86 -6.33
N GLU A 382 -7.91 14.94 -5.41
CA GLU A 382 -6.88 14.16 -4.69
C GLU A 382 -6.41 12.93 -5.48
N TRP A 383 -7.21 12.49 -6.42
CA TRP A 383 -6.90 11.37 -7.30
C TRP A 383 -7.09 11.86 -8.73
N ALA A 384 -6.05 11.84 -9.52
CA ALA A 384 -6.18 12.08 -10.96
C ALA A 384 -7.08 10.98 -11.56
N PHE A 385 -8.39 11.18 -11.42
CA PHE A 385 -9.37 10.40 -12.18
C PHE A 385 -9.14 10.69 -13.66
N ASP A 386 -8.28 9.91 -14.27
CA ASP A 386 -8.27 9.93 -15.71
C ASP A 386 -9.65 9.48 -16.19
N SER A 387 -10.32 10.34 -16.95
CA SER A 387 -11.60 10.00 -17.58
C SER A 387 -11.49 8.78 -18.51
N ASN A 388 -10.26 8.41 -18.87
CA ASN A 388 -9.95 7.24 -19.66
C ASN A 388 -9.55 6.05 -18.75
N PRO A 389 -10.40 5.02 -18.62
CA PRO A 389 -10.11 3.85 -17.81
C PRO A 389 -8.83 3.12 -18.22
N LYS A 390 -8.44 3.16 -19.49
CA LYS A 390 -7.19 2.53 -19.96
C LYS A 390 -5.91 3.19 -19.44
N LYS A 391 -6.02 4.34 -18.78
CA LYS A 391 -4.88 5.06 -18.20
C LYS A 391 -4.78 4.93 -16.68
N ALA A 392 -5.82 4.45 -16.00
CA ALA A 392 -5.74 4.22 -14.58
C ALA A 392 -4.81 3.03 -14.30
N ARG A 393 -3.83 3.25 -13.46
CA ARG A 393 -2.74 2.30 -13.21
C ARG A 393 -2.81 1.66 -11.82
N GLN A 394 -3.85 1.97 -11.06
CA GLN A 394 -4.01 1.52 -9.68
C GLN A 394 -5.49 1.44 -9.29
N VAL A 395 -5.78 0.64 -8.28
CA VAL A 395 -7.11 0.46 -7.67
C VAL A 395 -7.83 1.80 -7.45
N ARG A 396 -7.11 2.77 -6.89
CA ARG A 396 -7.67 4.09 -6.55
C ARG A 396 -8.13 4.90 -7.77
N GLY A 397 -7.54 4.72 -8.93
CA GLY A 397 -7.92 5.45 -10.15
C GLY A 397 -9.31 5.13 -10.68
N PHE A 398 -9.95 4.04 -10.21
CA PHE A 398 -11.28 3.62 -10.62
C PHE A 398 -12.33 3.71 -9.51
N SER A 399 -11.90 3.83 -8.26
CA SER A 399 -12.81 3.96 -7.13
C SER A 399 -13.25 5.42 -6.95
N SER A 400 -14.47 5.62 -6.50
CA SER A 400 -15.02 6.95 -6.18
C SER A 400 -15.25 7.15 -4.69
N HIS A 401 -15.10 6.09 -3.90
CA HIS A 401 -15.34 6.10 -2.47
C HIS A 401 -14.24 5.38 -1.71
N TYR A 402 -14.10 5.77 -0.45
CA TYR A 402 -13.20 5.14 0.51
C TYR A 402 -13.96 4.88 1.81
N GLY A 403 -13.78 3.71 2.38
CA GLY A 403 -14.44 3.35 3.64
C GLY A 403 -13.69 2.24 4.35
N GLY A 404 -13.42 2.41 5.64
CA GLY A 404 -12.77 1.38 6.44
C GLY A 404 -11.38 0.96 5.90
N GLN A 405 -10.60 1.86 5.34
CA GLN A 405 -9.31 1.58 4.68
C GLN A 405 -9.41 0.80 3.35
N PHE A 406 -10.61 0.77 2.72
CA PHE A 406 -10.85 0.12 1.44
C PHE A 406 -11.25 1.13 0.36
N TYR A 407 -10.84 0.85 -0.88
CA TYR A 407 -11.33 1.53 -2.07
C TYR A 407 -12.61 0.87 -2.56
N LEU A 408 -13.65 1.66 -2.78
CA LEU A 408 -15.01 1.19 -2.98
C LEU A 408 -15.69 1.92 -4.14
N ASN A 409 -16.80 1.35 -4.64
CA ASN A 409 -17.62 1.95 -5.69
C ASN A 409 -16.84 2.20 -6.99
N TYR A 410 -16.57 1.15 -7.71
CA TYR A 410 -15.77 1.15 -8.93
C TYR A 410 -16.55 1.62 -10.15
N LYS A 411 -15.97 2.52 -10.93
CA LYS A 411 -16.54 3.02 -12.19
C LYS A 411 -16.89 1.83 -13.11
N GLY A 412 -18.13 1.81 -13.63
CA GLY A 412 -18.63 0.72 -14.49
C GLY A 412 -19.03 -0.57 -13.75
N MET A 413 -18.90 -0.59 -12.42
CA MET A 413 -19.31 -1.70 -11.55
C MET A 413 -19.96 -1.20 -10.24
N ALA A 414 -20.51 0.02 -10.23
CA ALA A 414 -21.00 0.69 -9.03
C ALA A 414 -22.15 -0.04 -8.30
N LYS A 415 -22.84 -0.97 -8.99
CA LYS A 415 -23.92 -1.79 -8.40
C LYS A 415 -23.39 -3.07 -7.75
N ARG A 416 -22.10 -3.36 -7.88
CA ARG A 416 -21.47 -4.56 -7.34
C ARG A 416 -20.72 -4.25 -6.06
N ASN A 417 -20.71 -5.20 -5.14
CA ASN A 417 -19.96 -5.09 -3.90
C ASN A 417 -18.51 -5.48 -4.15
N ILE A 418 -17.68 -4.48 -4.47
CA ILE A 418 -16.26 -4.66 -4.78
C ILE A 418 -15.43 -3.92 -3.75
N ILE A 419 -14.49 -4.62 -3.15
CA ILE A 419 -13.50 -4.08 -2.22
C ILE A 419 -12.13 -4.12 -2.89
N GLY A 420 -11.45 -2.98 -2.90
CA GLY A 420 -10.08 -2.86 -3.40
C GLY A 420 -9.09 -2.42 -2.35
N MET A 421 -7.90 -2.95 -2.46
CA MET A 421 -6.73 -2.61 -1.67
C MET A 421 -5.61 -2.20 -2.62
N ASP A 422 -4.92 -1.12 -2.30
CA ASP A 422 -3.87 -0.56 -3.15
C ASP A 422 -2.60 -0.35 -2.33
N GLY A 423 -1.46 -0.67 -2.91
CA GLY A 423 -0.16 -0.52 -2.30
C GLY A 423 0.85 0.12 -3.24
N TYR A 424 1.72 0.94 -2.65
CA TYR A 424 2.82 1.55 -3.37
C TYR A 424 3.62 0.51 -4.19
N GLY A 425 4.09 0.91 -5.37
CA GLY A 425 4.80 0.01 -6.29
C GLY A 425 3.88 -0.90 -7.10
N GLY A 426 2.54 -0.66 -7.08
CA GLY A 426 1.59 -1.41 -7.91
C GLY A 426 1.04 -2.67 -7.25
N GLN A 427 1.16 -2.78 -5.92
CA GLN A 427 0.44 -3.83 -5.20
C GLN A 427 -1.06 -3.62 -5.39
N SER A 428 -1.79 -4.65 -5.77
CA SER A 428 -3.24 -4.55 -5.97
C SER A 428 -3.95 -5.82 -5.55
N ILE A 429 -5.01 -5.67 -4.77
CA ILE A 429 -5.97 -6.73 -4.51
C ILE A 429 -7.36 -6.17 -4.80
N LEU A 430 -8.11 -6.84 -5.63
CA LEU A 430 -9.49 -6.49 -5.95
C LEU A 430 -10.37 -7.71 -5.72
N ILE A 431 -11.42 -7.54 -4.92
CA ILE A 431 -12.33 -8.60 -4.49
C ILE A 431 -13.75 -8.23 -4.93
N ASP A 432 -14.36 -9.08 -5.72
CA ASP A 432 -15.76 -9.01 -6.08
C ASP A 432 -16.56 -9.99 -5.21
N MET A 433 -17.24 -9.44 -4.25
CA MET A 433 -18.04 -10.21 -3.27
C MET A 433 -19.23 -10.90 -3.89
N ASP A 434 -19.78 -10.32 -4.97
CA ASP A 434 -21.00 -10.83 -5.61
C ASP A 434 -20.72 -11.98 -6.60
N ASN A 435 -19.54 -11.96 -7.24
CA ASN A 435 -19.20 -12.95 -8.27
C ASN A 435 -18.05 -13.88 -7.86
N SER A 436 -17.65 -13.88 -6.59
CA SER A 436 -16.60 -14.75 -6.05
C SER A 436 -15.29 -14.68 -6.84
N ARG A 437 -14.82 -13.45 -7.15
CA ARG A 437 -13.60 -13.22 -7.92
C ARG A 437 -12.59 -12.42 -7.11
N VAL A 438 -11.34 -12.84 -7.20
CA VAL A 438 -10.22 -12.13 -6.55
C VAL A 438 -9.06 -12.04 -7.52
N VAL A 439 -8.48 -10.85 -7.64
CA VAL A 439 -7.18 -10.65 -8.27
C VAL A 439 -6.18 -10.19 -7.22
N VAL A 440 -5.02 -10.81 -7.20
CA VAL A 440 -3.87 -10.40 -6.37
C VAL A 440 -2.68 -10.12 -7.27
N VAL A 441 -2.15 -8.92 -7.20
CA VAL A 441 -0.91 -8.52 -7.89
C VAL A 441 0.11 -8.08 -6.86
N ASN A 442 1.24 -8.75 -6.84
CA ASN A 442 2.43 -8.24 -6.15
C ASN A 442 3.39 -7.68 -7.20
N SER A 443 3.83 -6.45 -7.02
CA SER A 443 4.65 -5.76 -8.00
C SER A 443 5.67 -4.83 -7.34
N ALA A 444 6.78 -4.62 -8.00
CA ALA A 444 7.79 -3.63 -7.61
C ALA A 444 7.58 -2.27 -8.30
N SER A 445 6.76 -2.20 -9.34
CA SER A 445 6.50 -0.98 -10.12
C SER A 445 5.11 -0.99 -10.73
N THR A 446 4.52 0.18 -10.92
CA THR A 446 3.22 0.36 -11.59
C THR A 446 3.29 0.33 -13.12
N ASN A 447 4.36 -0.16 -13.72
CA ASN A 447 4.57 -0.17 -15.16
C ASN A 447 3.86 -1.32 -15.91
N TYR A 448 2.88 -1.96 -15.31
CA TYR A 448 2.04 -2.99 -15.91
C TYR A 448 0.65 -2.45 -16.31
N ASP A 449 -0.03 -3.21 -17.15
CA ASP A 449 -1.40 -2.86 -17.58
C ASP A 449 -2.42 -3.22 -16.51
N TRP A 450 -2.61 -2.31 -15.55
CA TRP A 450 -3.52 -2.50 -14.43
C TRP A 450 -4.97 -2.75 -14.89
N TYR A 451 -5.38 -2.09 -15.98
CA TYR A 451 -6.74 -2.23 -16.50
C TYR A 451 -7.00 -3.66 -16.96
N GLU A 452 -6.10 -4.23 -17.76
CA GLU A 452 -6.26 -5.56 -18.30
C GLU A 452 -5.96 -6.66 -17.25
N LEU A 453 -5.01 -6.41 -16.33
CA LEU A 453 -4.65 -7.41 -15.32
C LEU A 453 -5.63 -7.46 -14.14
N VAL A 454 -6.17 -6.33 -13.71
CA VAL A 454 -6.92 -6.24 -12.46
C VAL A 454 -8.40 -5.92 -12.70
N TYR A 455 -8.67 -4.85 -13.45
CA TYR A 455 -10.03 -4.38 -13.60
C TYR A 455 -10.88 -5.30 -14.49
N GLN A 456 -10.38 -5.69 -15.65
CA GLN A 456 -11.13 -6.50 -16.60
C GLN A 456 -11.49 -7.90 -16.06
N PRO A 457 -10.57 -8.68 -15.47
CA PRO A 457 -10.93 -9.99 -14.90
C PRO A 457 -12.02 -9.89 -13.83
N ILE A 458 -11.98 -8.87 -13.00
CA ILE A 458 -13.03 -8.63 -12.00
C ILE A 458 -14.34 -8.27 -12.70
N LYS A 459 -14.30 -7.40 -13.70
CA LYS A 459 -15.49 -6.93 -14.39
C LYS A 459 -16.17 -8.01 -15.22
N THR A 460 -15.43 -8.71 -16.04
CA THR A 460 -15.97 -9.67 -17.02
C THR A 460 -15.93 -11.12 -16.55
N GLY A 461 -14.99 -11.47 -15.68
CA GLY A 461 -14.68 -12.85 -15.30
C GLY A 461 -13.72 -13.55 -16.25
N GLU A 462 -13.22 -12.82 -17.24
CA GLU A 462 -12.37 -13.35 -18.31
C GLU A 462 -11.00 -12.68 -18.27
N LEU A 463 -9.98 -13.44 -18.56
CA LEU A 463 -8.62 -12.95 -18.78
C LEU A 463 -8.46 -12.57 -20.26
N ARG A 464 -7.73 -11.50 -20.51
CA ARG A 464 -7.32 -11.17 -21.88
C ARG A 464 -6.40 -12.29 -22.40
N GLU A 465 -6.72 -12.86 -23.57
CA GLU A 465 -5.96 -13.98 -24.13
C GLU A 465 -4.74 -13.54 -24.97
N GLN A 466 -4.78 -12.35 -25.58
CA GLN A 466 -3.69 -11.79 -26.44
C GLN A 466 -3.53 -10.27 -26.26
#